data_b9de9b2c447010afdbbc2e39ceb1cbb0
#
_entry.id   b9de9b2c447010afdbbc2e39ceb1cbb0
#
_cell.length_a   1.000
_cell.length_b   1.000
_cell.length_c   1.000
_cell.angle_alpha   90.00
_cell.angle_beta   90.00
_cell.angle_gamma   90.00
#
_symmetry.space_group_name_H-M   'P 1'
#
loop_
_entity.id
_entity.type
_entity.pdbx_description
1 polymer ?
#
loop_
_entity_poly.entity_id
_entity_poly.type
_entity_poly.pdbx_seq_one_letter_code
_entity_poly.pdbx_strand_id
1 'polypeptide(L)' 'STDAAPVKRMIQNARDEGMAVDATCGRRTRTAMVMESGHLVLSALTTETIAIRCRGGLKNEEKEEENDG' A
#
# COMPACT_ATOMS: atom_id res chain seq x y z
N SER A 1 0.40 11.34 7.04
CA SER A 1 0.88 10.28 7.91
C SER A 1 -0.25 9.32 8.27
N THR A 2 0.04 8.03 8.27
CA THR A 2 -0.94 7.01 8.68
C THR A 2 -1.23 7.05 10.18
N ASP A 3 -0.49 7.84 10.95
CA ASP A 3 -0.73 8.02 12.37
C ASP A 3 -1.77 9.10 12.66
N ALA A 4 -2.17 9.88 11.67
CA ALA A 4 -3.19 10.90 11.85
C ALA A 4 -4.54 10.28 12.16
N ALA A 5 -5.30 10.88 13.07
CA ALA A 5 -6.59 10.34 13.49
C ALA A 5 -7.57 10.10 12.35
N PRO A 6 -7.71 11.01 11.35
CA PRO A 6 -8.61 10.75 10.23
C PRO A 6 -8.20 9.52 9.41
N VAL A 7 -6.90 9.30 9.24
CA VAL A 7 -6.40 8.15 8.49
C VAL A 7 -6.65 6.86 9.26
N LYS A 8 -6.40 6.85 10.57
CA LYS A 8 -6.67 5.68 11.41
C LYS A 8 -8.13 5.29 11.37
N ARG A 9 -9.02 6.28 11.36
CA ARG A 9 -10.46 6.03 11.28
C ARG A 9 -10.83 5.42 9.93
N MET A 10 -10.25 5.93 8.86
CA MET A 10 -10.47 5.39 7.53
C MET A 10 -10.04 3.94 7.43
N ILE A 11 -8.88 3.62 8.01
CA ILE A 11 -8.36 2.25 8.03
C ILE A 11 -9.31 1.34 8.84
N GLN A 12 -9.76 1.81 9.99
CA GLN A 12 -10.65 1.02 10.82
C GLN A 12 -11.99 0.76 10.13
N ASN A 13 -12.54 1.77 9.47
CA ASN A 13 -13.78 1.62 8.71
C ASN A 13 -13.61 0.60 7.58
N ALA A 14 -12.49 0.66 6.89
CA ALA A 14 -12.21 -0.30 5.81
C ALA A 14 -12.13 -1.73 6.34
N ARG A 15 -11.49 -1.90 7.50
CA ARG A 15 -11.42 -3.22 8.13
C ARG A 15 -12.79 -3.73 8.52
N ASP A 16 -13.61 -2.86 9.12
CA ASP A 16 -14.97 -3.23 9.55
C ASP A 16 -15.83 -3.64 8.36
N GLU A 17 -15.61 -3.05 7.22
CA GLU A 17 -16.36 -3.33 5.99
C GLU A 17 -15.76 -4.47 5.16
N GLY A 18 -14.66 -5.04 5.60
CA GLY A 18 -13.98 -6.08 4.84
C GLY A 18 -13.29 -5.57 3.58
N MET A 19 -12.98 -4.27 3.54
CA MET A 19 -12.38 -3.63 2.38
C MET A 19 -10.91 -3.28 2.57
N ALA A 20 -10.30 -3.69 3.66
CA ALA A 20 -8.89 -3.44 3.91
C ALA A 20 -8.04 -4.62 3.42
N VAL A 21 -6.99 -4.31 2.68
CA VAL A 21 -6.02 -5.29 2.21
C VAL A 21 -4.68 -4.96 2.87
N ASP A 22 -4.20 -5.84 3.73
CA ASP A 22 -2.94 -5.64 4.44
C ASP A 22 -1.79 -6.23 3.64
N ALA A 23 -1.00 -5.37 3.02
CA ALA A 23 0.17 -5.76 2.24
C ALA A 23 1.48 -5.42 2.97
N THR A 24 1.42 -5.25 4.29
CA THR A 24 2.60 -4.87 5.07
C THR A 24 3.49 -6.04 5.44
N CYS A 25 2.97 -7.24 5.35
CA CYS A 25 3.68 -8.47 5.78
C CYS A 25 4.13 -8.37 7.24
N GLY A 26 3.29 -7.82 8.10
CA GLY A 26 3.58 -7.67 9.51
C GLY A 26 4.45 -6.47 9.86
N ARG A 27 4.83 -5.66 8.86
CA ARG A 27 5.61 -4.45 9.09
C ARG A 27 4.70 -3.28 9.40
N ARG A 28 5.30 -2.18 9.85
CA ARG A 28 4.56 -0.97 10.14
C ARG A 28 3.94 -0.40 8.85
N THR A 29 2.69 -0.03 8.94
CA THR A 29 2.01 0.64 7.82
C THR A 29 2.56 2.03 7.62
N ARG A 30 3.04 2.31 6.42
CA ARG A 30 3.55 3.63 6.05
C ARG A 30 2.67 4.35 5.04
N THR A 31 1.89 3.61 4.30
CA THR A 31 1.02 4.17 3.28
C THR A 31 -0.31 3.43 3.24
N ALA A 32 -1.38 4.18 3.04
CA ALA A 32 -2.71 3.63 2.82
C ALA A 32 -3.19 4.15 1.47
N MET A 33 -3.53 3.23 0.56
CA MET A 33 -3.94 3.57 -0.79
C MET A 33 -5.39 3.20 -1.01
N VAL A 34 -6.19 4.17 -1.48
CA VAL A 34 -7.58 3.91 -1.84
C VAL A 34 -7.62 3.51 -3.30
N MET A 35 -8.15 2.32 -3.58
CA MET A 35 -8.25 1.81 -4.93
C MET A 35 -9.61 2.19 -5.54
N GLU A 36 -9.71 2.13 -6.86
CA GLU A 36 -10.96 2.44 -7.54
C GLU A 36 -12.10 1.51 -7.12
N SER A 37 -11.75 0.30 -6.74
CA SER A 37 -12.73 -0.68 -6.24
C SER A 37 -13.32 -0.33 -4.88
N GLY A 38 -12.73 0.66 -4.20
CA GLY A 38 -13.10 1.01 -2.83
C GLY A 38 -12.24 0.31 -1.78
N HIS A 39 -11.39 -0.62 -2.18
CA HIS A 39 -10.49 -1.27 -1.24
C HIS A 39 -9.41 -0.31 -0.77
N LEU A 40 -9.00 -0.47 0.48
CA LEU A 40 -7.90 0.28 1.07
C LEU A 40 -6.73 -0.67 1.25
N VAL A 41 -5.62 -0.39 0.55
CA VAL A 41 -4.42 -1.21 0.62
C VAL A 41 -3.43 -0.57 1.57
N LEU A 42 -3.01 -1.33 2.58
CA LEU A 42 -2.03 -0.89 3.57
C LEU A 42 -0.66 -1.42 3.16
N SER A 43 0.33 -0.55 3.09
CA SER A 43 1.66 -0.90 2.62
C SER A 43 2.73 -0.44 3.60
N ALA A 44 3.80 -1.21 3.70
CA ALA A 44 4.99 -0.83 4.47
C ALA A 44 5.94 0.04 3.67
N LEU A 45 5.67 0.23 2.39
CA LEU A 45 6.48 1.08 1.53
C LEU A 45 6.05 2.54 1.68
N THR A 46 7.00 3.46 1.50
CA THR A 46 6.68 4.88 1.53
C THR A 46 5.96 5.28 0.25
N THR A 47 5.24 6.38 0.32
CA THR A 47 4.56 6.93 -0.86
C THR A 47 5.52 7.18 -2.01
N GLU A 48 6.72 7.68 -1.68
CA GLU A 48 7.75 7.93 -2.70
C GLU A 48 8.19 6.65 -3.40
N THR A 49 8.42 5.60 -2.64
CA THR A 49 8.82 4.31 -3.21
C THR A 49 7.74 3.76 -4.11
N ILE A 50 6.48 3.82 -3.67
CA ILE A 50 5.35 3.36 -4.46
C ILE A 50 5.25 4.15 -5.77
N ALA A 51 5.39 5.48 -5.69
CA ALA A 51 5.30 6.33 -6.86
C ALA A 51 6.40 6.01 -7.88
N ILE A 52 7.62 5.74 -7.40
CA ILE A 52 8.73 5.38 -8.27
C ILE A 52 8.46 4.06 -8.97
N ARG A 53 7.99 3.07 -8.23
CA ARG A 53 7.68 1.76 -8.81
C ARG A 53 6.53 1.84 -9.81
N CYS A 54 5.51 2.62 -9.52
CA CYS A 54 4.38 2.80 -10.44
C CYS A 54 4.80 3.51 -11.71
N ARG A 55 5.70 4.50 -11.62
CA ARG A 55 6.21 5.19 -12.81
C ARG A 55 7.05 4.27 -13.67
N GLY A 56 7.84 3.39 -13.03
CA GLY A 56 8.60 2.40 -13.75
C GLY A 56 7.73 1.30 -14.32
N GLY A 57 6.53 1.14 -13.79
CA GLY A 57 5.56 0.16 -14.23
C GLY A 57 5.96 -1.26 -13.88
N LEU A 58 5.13 -2.18 -14.33
CA LEU A 58 5.34 -3.61 -14.08
C LEU A 58 6.65 -4.11 -14.69
N LYS A 59 7.05 -3.47 -15.76
CA LYS A 59 8.28 -3.85 -16.46
C LYS A 59 9.50 -3.73 -15.56
N ASN A 60 9.58 -2.68 -14.75
CA ASN A 60 10.70 -2.51 -13.83
C ASN A 60 10.66 -3.53 -12.70
N GLU A 61 9.48 -3.84 -12.21
CA GLU A 61 9.34 -4.85 -11.16
C GLU A 61 9.77 -6.22 -11.67
N GLU A 62 9.40 -6.56 -12.89
CA GLU A 62 9.82 -7.80 -13.51
C GLU A 62 11.34 -7.90 -13.61
N LYS A 63 11.99 -6.80 -13.99
CA LYS A 63 13.45 -6.77 -14.06
C LYS A 63 14.09 -6.95 -12.70
N GLU A 64 13.53 -6.34 -11.66
CA GLU A 64 14.05 -6.50 -10.31
C GLU A 64 13.93 -7.94 -9.85
N GLU A 65 12.82 -8.59 -10.15
CA GLU A 65 12.63 -9.99 -9.80
C GLU A 65 13.62 -10.89 -10.53
N GLU A 66 13.87 -10.62 -11.80
CA GLU A 66 14.84 -11.37 -12.58
C GLU A 66 16.25 -11.24 -12.01
N ASN A 67 16.61 -10.05 -11.57
CA ASN A 67 17.92 -9.81 -10.99
C ASN A 67 18.09 -10.50 -9.66
N ASP A 68 17.03 -10.61 -8.90
CA ASP A 68 17.07 -11.26 -7.59
C ASP A 68 16.97 -12.79 -7.72
N GLY A 69 16.42 -13.21 -8.78
CA GLY A 69 16.29 -14.64 -9.08
C GLY A 69 17.53 -15.19 -9.66
#